data_dd0463918330a359fd4a364360dd2ce2
#
_entry.id   dd0463918330a359fd4a364360dd2ce2
#
_cell.length_a   1.000
_cell.length_b   1.000
_cell.length_c   1.000
_cell.angle_alpha   90.00
_cell.angle_beta   90.00
_cell.angle_gamma   90.00
#
_symmetry.space_group_name_H-M   'P 1'
#
loop_
_entity.id
_entity.type
_entity.pdbx_description
1 polymer ?
#
loop_
_entity_poly.entity_id
_entity_poly.type
_entity_poly.pdbx_seq_one_letter_code
_entity_poly.pdbx_strand_id
1 'polypeptide(L)'
;LVYVPVTGQTYWGGGAYGSQRQDAQGVQTLHTRPAQPGERLQVVGSRSHSNQQTQAYLATLGEYELISVGSSLKFCLLAEGRAHLYPRLAPTCEWDTAAAQAILEGAGGRVETLEGTPLRYSKAEILNPSFVARSW
;
A
#
# COMPACT_ATOMS: atom_id res chain seq x y z
N LEU A 1 8.36 10.04 -4.04
CA LEU A 1 7.26 10.72 -4.73
C LEU A 1 6.55 9.76 -5.68
N VAL A 2 5.21 9.84 -5.73
CA VAL A 2 4.34 9.16 -6.71
C VAL A 2 3.44 10.21 -7.36
N TYR A 3 3.42 10.24 -8.69
CA TYR A 3 2.56 11.13 -9.49
C TYR A 3 1.54 10.31 -10.26
N VAL A 4 0.28 10.76 -10.26
CA VAL A 4 -0.85 10.13 -10.97
C VAL A 4 -1.29 11.05 -12.12
N PRO A 5 -0.81 10.83 -13.35
CA PRO A 5 -1.05 11.78 -14.46
C PRO A 5 -2.54 11.98 -14.79
N VAL A 6 -3.34 10.93 -14.65
CA VAL A 6 -4.78 10.97 -14.99
C VAL A 6 -5.57 11.90 -14.09
N THR A 7 -5.19 12.00 -12.81
CA THR A 7 -5.89 12.83 -11.81
C THR A 7 -5.12 14.08 -11.43
N GLY A 8 -3.87 14.22 -11.87
CA GLY A 8 -2.97 15.32 -11.49
C GLY A 8 -2.52 15.28 -10.02
N GLN A 9 -2.77 14.17 -9.32
CA GLN A 9 -2.41 14.03 -7.91
C GLN A 9 -0.92 13.70 -7.77
N THR A 10 -0.29 14.32 -6.78
CA THR A 10 1.10 14.04 -6.38
C THR A 10 1.14 13.65 -4.92
N TYR A 11 1.82 12.54 -4.62
CA TYR A 11 2.06 12.06 -3.26
C TYR A 11 3.56 12.12 -2.97
N TRP A 12 3.93 12.61 -1.80
CA TRP A 12 5.32 12.62 -1.35
C TRP A 12 5.42 12.51 0.16
N GLY A 13 6.60 12.15 0.65
CA GLY A 13 6.87 12.03 2.06
C GLY A 13 7.77 10.86 2.39
N GLY A 14 7.84 10.54 3.65
CA GLY A 14 8.56 9.40 4.21
C GLY A 14 9.12 9.65 5.59
N GLY A 15 9.25 8.58 6.37
CA GLY A 15 9.87 8.60 7.69
C GLY A 15 9.31 9.67 8.63
N ALA A 16 10.19 10.37 9.32
CA ALA A 16 9.84 11.39 10.31
C ALA A 16 9.23 12.68 9.72
N TYR A 17 9.29 12.85 8.38
CA TYR A 17 8.73 14.05 7.72
C TYR A 17 7.23 13.95 7.44
N GLY A 18 6.63 12.82 7.71
CA GLY A 18 5.24 12.57 7.36
C GLY A 18 5.03 12.41 5.85
N SER A 19 3.78 12.35 5.42
CA SER A 19 3.41 12.24 4.00
C SER A 19 2.27 13.17 3.65
N GLN A 20 2.27 13.62 2.40
CA GLN A 20 1.33 14.60 1.89
C GLN A 20 0.82 14.21 0.50
N ARG A 21 -0.36 14.70 0.14
CA ARG A 21 -0.94 14.67 -1.19
C ARG A 21 -1.26 16.07 -1.66
N GLN A 22 -0.97 16.38 -2.90
CA GLN A 22 -1.41 17.59 -3.60
C GLN A 22 -2.36 17.23 -4.74
N ASP A 23 -3.42 17.98 -4.85
CA ASP A 23 -4.36 17.96 -5.97
C ASP A 23 -4.83 19.39 -6.29
N ALA A 24 -5.88 19.53 -7.12
CA ALA A 24 -6.45 20.82 -7.49
C ALA A 24 -7.04 21.62 -6.29
N GLN A 25 -7.30 20.95 -5.17
CA GLN A 25 -7.85 21.58 -3.95
C GLN A 25 -6.76 21.99 -2.96
N GLY A 26 -5.49 21.65 -3.24
CA GLY A 26 -4.36 22.03 -2.40
C GLY A 26 -3.59 20.84 -1.83
N VAL A 27 -2.84 21.10 -0.77
CA VAL A 27 -1.99 20.12 -0.09
C VAL A 27 -2.70 19.61 1.17
N GLN A 28 -2.71 18.29 1.33
CA GLN A 28 -3.28 17.60 2.49
C GLN A 28 -2.25 16.68 3.12
N THR A 29 -2.16 16.68 4.44
CA THR A 29 -1.37 15.70 5.19
C THR A 29 -2.08 14.36 5.18
N LEU A 30 -1.32 13.29 4.98
CA LEU A 30 -1.84 11.93 4.92
C LEU A 30 -1.70 11.26 6.29
N HIS A 31 -2.75 10.53 6.66
CA HIS A 31 -2.75 9.66 7.82
C HIS A 31 -3.45 8.35 7.48
N THR A 32 -2.81 7.25 7.79
CA THR A 32 -3.46 5.94 7.70
C THR A 32 -4.59 5.85 8.74
N ARG A 33 -5.52 4.94 8.49
CA ARG A 33 -6.60 4.64 9.42
C ARG A 33 -6.76 3.13 9.54
N PRO A 34 -6.62 2.54 10.74
CA PRO A 34 -6.96 1.13 10.95
C PRO A 34 -8.47 0.92 10.79
N ALA A 35 -8.86 -0.30 10.44
CA ALA A 35 -10.26 -0.68 10.43
C ALA A 35 -10.86 -0.58 11.84
N GLN A 36 -12.07 -0.06 11.95
CA GLN A 36 -12.78 0.05 13.22
C GLN A 36 -13.45 -1.29 13.58
N PRO A 37 -13.72 -1.56 14.86
CA PRO A 37 -14.47 -2.75 15.26
C PRO A 37 -15.82 -2.84 14.53
N GLY A 38 -16.07 -3.97 13.86
CA GLY A 38 -17.26 -4.18 13.04
C GLY A 38 -17.22 -3.61 11.62
N GLU A 39 -16.18 -2.89 11.25
CA GLU A 39 -15.97 -2.42 9.89
C GLU A 39 -15.41 -3.56 9.00
N ARG A 40 -15.95 -3.70 7.78
CA ARG A 40 -15.37 -4.61 6.79
C ARG A 40 -13.99 -4.12 6.36
N LEU A 41 -13.05 -5.04 6.29
CA LEU A 41 -11.69 -4.74 5.87
C LEU A 41 -11.66 -4.30 4.41
N GLN A 42 -11.20 -3.07 4.14
CA GLN A 42 -10.98 -2.56 2.78
C GLN A 42 -9.63 -3.06 2.29
N VAL A 43 -9.64 -3.99 1.33
CA VAL A 43 -8.42 -4.60 0.78
C VAL A 43 -8.19 -4.10 -0.64
N VAL A 44 -7.00 -3.56 -0.91
CA VAL A 44 -6.65 -3.19 -2.28
C VAL A 44 -5.95 -4.34 -2.99
N GLY A 45 -6.32 -4.56 -4.24
CA GLY A 45 -5.77 -5.61 -5.08
C GLY A 45 -5.70 -5.24 -6.55
N SER A 46 -5.06 -6.08 -7.36
CA SER A 46 -5.07 -5.95 -8.81
C SER A 46 -6.16 -6.83 -9.39
N ARG A 47 -6.89 -6.32 -10.38
CA ARG A 47 -7.87 -7.12 -11.13
C ARG A 47 -7.25 -8.28 -11.90
N SER A 48 -6.04 -8.10 -12.40
CA SER A 48 -5.39 -8.99 -13.36
C SER A 48 -4.21 -9.81 -12.81
N HIS A 49 -3.81 -9.59 -11.56
CA HIS A 49 -2.62 -10.23 -10.97
C HIS A 49 -2.94 -10.97 -9.65
N SER A 50 -4.16 -11.48 -9.52
CA SER A 50 -4.50 -12.36 -8.40
C SER A 50 -4.03 -13.77 -8.75
N ASN A 51 -3.06 -14.28 -8.00
CA ASN A 51 -2.61 -15.67 -8.07
C ASN A 51 -3.27 -16.49 -6.95
N GLN A 52 -3.11 -17.82 -7.03
CA GLN A 52 -3.66 -18.74 -6.04
C GLN A 52 -3.21 -18.42 -4.60
N GLN A 53 -1.95 -18.01 -4.42
CA GLN A 53 -1.43 -17.65 -3.10
C GLN A 53 -2.11 -16.41 -2.53
N THR A 54 -2.34 -15.38 -3.36
CA THR A 54 -3.08 -14.18 -2.96
C THR A 54 -4.52 -14.54 -2.58
N GLN A 55 -5.19 -15.40 -3.35
CA GLN A 55 -6.53 -15.86 -3.04
C GLN A 55 -6.60 -16.64 -1.73
N ALA A 56 -5.64 -17.54 -1.50
CA ALA A 56 -5.53 -18.28 -0.24
C ALA A 56 -5.32 -17.34 0.96
N TYR A 57 -4.46 -16.33 0.82
CA TYR A 57 -4.26 -15.32 1.85
C TYR A 57 -5.56 -14.53 2.13
N LEU A 58 -6.24 -14.07 1.08
CA LEU A 58 -7.49 -13.32 1.21
C LEU A 58 -8.59 -14.15 1.91
N ALA A 59 -8.64 -15.44 1.65
CA ALA A 59 -9.59 -16.35 2.32
C ALA A 59 -9.38 -16.43 3.85
N THR A 60 -8.19 -16.11 4.36
CA THR A 60 -7.92 -16.07 5.81
C THR A 60 -8.43 -14.82 6.52
N LEU A 61 -8.80 -13.78 5.77
CA LEU A 61 -9.17 -12.47 6.33
C LEU A 61 -10.62 -12.40 6.84
N GLY A 62 -11.45 -13.39 6.53
CA GLY A 62 -12.89 -13.32 6.78
C GLY A 62 -13.60 -12.39 5.79
N GLU A 63 -14.53 -11.56 6.26
CA GLU A 63 -15.25 -10.62 5.40
C GLU A 63 -14.41 -9.39 5.07
N TYR A 64 -14.25 -9.11 3.78
CA TYR A 64 -13.55 -7.92 3.28
C TYR A 64 -14.25 -7.38 2.03
N GLU A 65 -13.95 -6.14 1.69
CA GLU A 65 -14.31 -5.51 0.42
C GLU A 65 -13.04 -5.28 -0.42
N LEU A 66 -13.07 -5.72 -1.68
CA LEU A 66 -11.94 -5.59 -2.60
C LEU A 66 -12.03 -4.31 -3.42
N ILE A 67 -11.07 -3.41 -3.22
CA ILE A 67 -10.87 -2.21 -4.03
C ILE A 67 -9.84 -2.50 -5.11
N SER A 68 -10.25 -2.44 -6.37
CA SER A 68 -9.39 -2.75 -7.51
C SER A 68 -8.70 -1.51 -8.06
N VAL A 69 -7.40 -1.40 -7.81
CA VAL A 69 -6.57 -0.27 -8.24
C VAL A 69 -5.25 -0.77 -8.81
N GLY A 70 -4.71 -0.07 -9.82
CA GLY A 70 -3.43 -0.39 -10.45
C GLY A 70 -2.22 0.20 -9.73
N SER A 71 -1.03 -0.29 -10.06
CA SER A 71 0.29 0.27 -9.72
C SER A 71 0.52 0.53 -8.22
N SER A 72 1.47 1.39 -7.93
CA SER A 72 1.83 1.88 -6.58
C SER A 72 0.74 2.73 -5.91
N LEU A 73 -0.31 3.13 -6.65
CA LEU A 73 -1.46 3.86 -6.08
C LEU A 73 -2.17 3.08 -4.95
N LYS A 74 -2.01 1.76 -4.90
CA LYS A 74 -2.51 0.93 -3.80
C LYS A 74 -1.96 1.37 -2.43
N PHE A 75 -0.67 1.64 -2.33
CA PHE A 75 -0.06 2.17 -1.12
C PHE A 75 -0.59 3.57 -0.77
N CYS A 76 -0.82 4.40 -1.80
CA CYS A 76 -1.37 5.75 -1.60
C CYS A 76 -2.78 5.71 -1.01
N LEU A 77 -3.63 4.74 -1.42
CA LEU A 77 -4.95 4.57 -0.82
C LEU A 77 -4.89 4.17 0.66
N LEU A 78 -3.92 3.35 1.05
CA LEU A 78 -3.69 3.06 2.47
C LEU A 78 -3.22 4.32 3.21
N ALA A 79 -2.28 5.08 2.62
CA ALA A 79 -1.77 6.32 3.19
C ALA A 79 -2.86 7.39 3.38
N GLU A 80 -3.89 7.40 2.51
CA GLU A 80 -5.08 8.26 2.64
C GLU A 80 -6.10 7.77 3.68
N GLY A 81 -5.91 6.59 4.28
CA GLY A 81 -6.90 5.97 5.15
C GLY A 81 -8.15 5.45 4.43
N ARG A 82 -8.11 5.29 3.12
CA ARG A 82 -9.20 4.80 2.26
C ARG A 82 -9.18 3.29 2.07
N ALA A 83 -8.08 2.65 2.44
CA ALA A 83 -7.94 1.20 2.44
C ALA A 83 -7.10 0.76 3.65
N HIS A 84 -7.25 -0.49 4.02
CA HIS A 84 -6.65 -1.02 5.24
C HIS A 84 -5.49 -1.98 4.95
N LEU A 85 -5.57 -2.74 3.86
CA LEU A 85 -4.65 -3.84 3.59
C LEU A 85 -4.33 -3.96 2.10
N TYR A 86 -3.07 -4.22 1.79
CA TYR A 86 -2.60 -4.59 0.46
C TYR A 86 -1.67 -5.80 0.52
N PRO A 87 -2.19 -7.02 0.32
CA PRO A 87 -1.36 -8.20 0.17
C PRO A 87 -0.79 -8.30 -1.27
N ARG A 88 0.49 -8.56 -1.38
CA ARG A 88 1.16 -8.79 -2.67
C ARG A 88 2.01 -10.05 -2.63
N LEU A 89 1.43 -11.15 -3.11
CA LEU A 89 2.06 -12.47 -3.15
C LEU A 89 2.47 -12.87 -4.58
N ALA A 90 2.53 -11.90 -5.49
CA ALA A 90 3.06 -12.05 -6.83
C ALA A 90 4.32 -11.19 -7.00
N PRO A 91 5.26 -11.55 -7.86
CA PRO A 91 6.53 -10.85 -8.00
C PRO A 91 6.37 -9.35 -8.26
N THR A 92 7.23 -8.56 -7.61
CA THR A 92 7.46 -7.14 -7.87
C THR A 92 8.94 -6.85 -7.73
N CYS A 93 9.39 -5.73 -8.29
CA CYS A 93 10.75 -5.26 -8.12
C CYS A 93 10.82 -4.10 -7.11
N GLU A 94 12.01 -3.80 -6.63
CA GLU A 94 12.23 -2.71 -5.66
C GLU A 94 11.66 -1.36 -6.16
N TRP A 95 11.80 -1.05 -7.43
CA TRP A 95 11.27 0.21 -8.02
C TRP A 95 9.74 0.28 -8.09
N ASP A 96 9.03 -0.85 -7.99
CA ASP A 96 7.56 -0.88 -7.94
C ASP A 96 7.02 -0.43 -6.58
N THR A 97 7.84 -0.47 -5.54
CA THR A 97 7.38 -0.35 -4.15
C THR A 97 8.06 0.75 -3.35
N ALA A 98 9.36 1.03 -3.59
CA ALA A 98 10.17 1.86 -2.70
C ALA A 98 9.57 3.26 -2.45
N ALA A 99 9.20 3.99 -3.50
CA ALA A 99 8.65 5.34 -3.35
C ALA A 99 7.31 5.35 -2.60
N ALA A 100 6.44 4.38 -2.92
CA ALA A 100 5.11 4.32 -2.32
C ALA A 100 5.11 3.75 -0.91
N GLN A 101 6.05 2.84 -0.58
CA GLN A 101 6.29 2.41 0.79
C GLN A 101 6.70 3.58 1.68
N ALA A 102 7.65 4.41 1.24
CA ALA A 102 8.06 5.59 2.00
C ALA A 102 6.87 6.52 2.31
N ILE A 103 5.96 6.70 1.34
CA ILE A 103 4.75 7.50 1.53
C ILE A 103 3.82 6.85 2.56
N LEU A 104 3.59 5.54 2.46
CA LEU A 104 2.74 4.82 3.40
C LEU A 104 3.30 4.87 4.82
N GLU A 105 4.60 4.61 4.99
CA GLU A 105 5.26 4.66 6.30
C GLU A 105 5.26 6.06 6.91
N GLY A 106 5.47 7.10 6.10
CA GLY A 106 5.35 8.49 6.54
C GLY A 106 3.91 8.90 6.92
N ALA A 107 2.90 8.17 6.46
CA ALA A 107 1.50 8.35 6.86
C ALA A 107 1.10 7.51 8.09
N GLY A 108 2.00 6.66 8.62
CA GLY A 108 1.80 5.83 9.81
C GLY A 108 1.50 4.36 9.53
N GLY A 109 1.54 3.93 8.26
CA GLY A 109 1.42 2.52 7.90
C GLY A 109 2.74 1.77 7.89
N ARG A 110 2.72 0.52 7.44
CA ARG A 110 3.93 -0.32 7.33
C ARG A 110 3.83 -1.31 6.18
N VAL A 111 5.00 -1.80 5.73
CA VAL A 111 5.12 -2.85 4.72
C VAL A 111 6.04 -3.94 5.25
N GLU A 112 5.52 -5.15 5.36
CA GLU A 112 6.21 -6.27 5.96
C GLU A 112 6.16 -7.50 5.04
N THR A 113 7.18 -8.33 5.11
CA THR A 113 7.15 -9.68 4.50
C THR A 113 6.10 -10.54 5.22
N LEU A 114 5.82 -11.73 4.69
CA LEU A 114 4.89 -12.66 5.34
C LEU A 114 5.37 -13.14 6.72
N GLU A 115 6.69 -13.06 6.96
CA GLU A 115 7.32 -13.39 8.24
C GLU A 115 7.29 -12.22 9.24
N GLY A 116 6.69 -11.07 8.86
CA GLY A 116 6.57 -9.91 9.73
C GLY A 116 7.83 -9.03 9.82
N THR A 117 8.79 -9.19 8.89
CA THR A 117 9.97 -8.32 8.82
C THR A 117 9.72 -7.15 7.86
N PRO A 118 10.24 -5.93 8.16
CA PRO A 118 10.09 -4.80 7.25
C PRO A 118 10.66 -5.10 5.86
N LEU A 119 9.94 -4.73 4.81
CA LEU A 119 10.43 -4.84 3.43
C LEU A 119 11.62 -3.89 3.25
N ARG A 120 12.73 -4.43 2.74
CA ARG A 120 14.00 -3.71 2.60
C ARG A 120 14.41 -3.57 1.15
N TYR A 121 15.28 -2.59 0.90
CA TYR A 121 15.77 -2.17 -0.42
C TYR A 121 17.30 -2.24 -0.49
N SER A 122 17.83 -2.01 -1.69
CA SER A 122 19.28 -2.12 -1.98
C SER A 122 19.83 -3.52 -1.76
N LYS A 123 19.02 -4.52 -2.09
CA LYS A 123 19.41 -5.94 -2.05
C LYS A 123 20.22 -6.31 -3.30
N ALA A 124 21.02 -7.36 -3.23
CA ALA A 124 21.66 -7.95 -4.41
C ALA A 124 20.62 -8.49 -5.41
N GLU A 125 19.53 -9.08 -4.90
CA GLU A 125 18.36 -9.48 -5.68
C GLU A 125 17.30 -8.37 -5.62
N ILE A 126 16.98 -7.81 -6.79
CA ILE A 126 16.03 -6.69 -6.92
C ILE A 126 14.56 -7.10 -6.77
N LEU A 127 14.27 -8.41 -6.85
CA LEU A 127 12.91 -8.91 -6.62
C LEU A 127 12.53 -8.78 -5.15
N ASN A 128 11.32 -8.32 -4.92
CA ASN A 128 10.76 -8.29 -3.59
C ASN A 128 10.24 -9.67 -3.19
N PRO A 129 10.40 -10.08 -1.92
CA PRO A 129 9.60 -11.18 -1.38
C PRO A 129 8.12 -10.80 -1.39
N SER A 130 7.25 -11.79 -1.18
CA SER A 130 5.83 -11.52 -0.89
C SER A 130 5.71 -10.62 0.33
N PHE A 131 4.80 -9.65 0.27
CA PHE A 131 4.62 -8.68 1.36
C PHE A 131 3.15 -8.34 1.61
N VAL A 132 2.91 -7.73 2.74
CA VAL A 132 1.62 -7.14 3.11
C VAL A 132 1.85 -5.70 3.58
N ALA A 133 1.21 -4.75 2.91
CA ALA A 133 1.14 -3.38 3.39
C ALA A 133 -0.11 -3.18 4.25
N ARG A 134 0.01 -2.45 5.35
CA ARG A 134 -1.04 -2.25 6.36
C ARG A 134 -1.16 -0.78 6.74
N SER A 135 -2.37 -0.37 7.10
CA SER A 135 -2.67 0.97 7.61
C SER A 135 -2.52 1.11 9.14
N TRP A 136 -1.99 0.07 9.81
CA TRP A 136 -1.78 0.05 11.28
C TRP A 136 -0.47 -0.59 11.69
#